data_5312f43575a76df955dc886c1aa53f56
#
_entry.id   5312f43575a76df955dc886c1aa53f56
#
_cell.length_a   1.000
_cell.length_b   1.000
_cell.length_c   1.000
_cell.angle_alpha   90.00
_cell.angle_beta   90.00
_cell.angle_gamma   90.00
#
_symmetry.space_group_name_H-M   'P 1'
#
loop_
_entity.id
_entity.type
_entity.pdbx_description
1 polymer ?
#
loop_
_entity_poly.entity_id
_entity_poly.type
_entity_poly.pdbx_seq_one_letter_code
_entity_poly.pdbx_strand_id
1 'polypeptide(L)'
;MAQSAFDGTWKVDIKTAQFPTKPDVYVLQDGMYHCKTCVPAIGIKADGQDQKVMGHPYFDTMSIKLVDDRTIEETDKKNGKVVATSKTWASADGNKLMFEFTDSSDSNADPVTGKGEETRVAKGPVGSHAISGSWRASKMESVSDNGLVFTYKVAGDSLTMTNLTGQSYTAKLDGTEAPYKGDPGTTGVSVKKLDTNKMEETDKRDGKVISIARMTLSADGKSMTIAVDDKLHGTTMQLTALKQ
;
A
#
# COMPACT_ATOMS: atom_id res chain seq x y z
N MET A 1 -34.57 -4.24 11.19
CA MET A 1 -33.59 -3.15 11.35
C MET A 1 -33.23 -2.66 9.97
N ALA A 2 -33.13 -1.36 9.74
CA ALA A 2 -32.67 -0.84 8.45
C ALA A 2 -31.23 -1.25 8.20
N GLN A 3 -30.91 -1.64 6.98
CA GLN A 3 -29.54 -1.98 6.55
C GLN A 3 -28.65 -0.75 6.70
N SER A 4 -27.42 -0.93 7.18
CA SER A 4 -26.46 0.18 7.28
C SER A 4 -26.09 0.69 5.88
N ALA A 5 -25.92 1.98 5.73
CA ALA A 5 -25.50 2.56 4.45
C ALA A 5 -24.07 2.10 4.05
N PHE A 6 -23.24 1.67 5.00
CA PHE A 6 -21.92 1.10 4.75
C PHE A 6 -21.96 -0.33 4.22
N ASP A 7 -23.07 -1.08 4.44
CA ASP A 7 -23.18 -2.44 3.94
C ASP A 7 -23.03 -2.51 2.43
N GLY A 8 -22.29 -3.50 1.97
CA GLY A 8 -22.13 -3.80 0.55
C GLY A 8 -20.69 -4.01 0.15
N THR A 9 -20.52 -4.32 -1.11
CA THR A 9 -19.22 -4.46 -1.76
C THR A 9 -18.83 -3.11 -2.36
N TRP A 10 -17.58 -2.73 -2.14
CA TRP A 10 -17.01 -1.47 -2.56
C TRP A 10 -15.78 -1.73 -3.43
N LYS A 11 -15.62 -0.94 -4.49
CA LYS A 11 -14.44 -0.98 -5.34
C LYS A 11 -13.78 0.38 -5.38
N VAL A 12 -12.49 0.44 -5.06
CA VAL A 12 -11.70 1.66 -5.13
C VAL A 12 -11.56 2.12 -6.58
N ASP A 13 -11.87 3.38 -6.84
CA ASP A 13 -11.59 4.04 -8.12
C ASP A 13 -10.21 4.70 -8.07
N ILE A 14 -9.21 4.02 -8.62
CA ILE A 14 -7.81 4.48 -8.64
C ILE A 14 -7.63 5.84 -9.34
N LYS A 15 -8.56 6.22 -10.24
CA LYS A 15 -8.50 7.51 -10.94
C LYS A 15 -8.78 8.70 -10.03
N THR A 16 -9.39 8.45 -8.87
CA THR A 16 -9.68 9.49 -7.86
C THR A 16 -8.58 9.64 -6.82
N ALA A 17 -7.51 8.82 -6.91
CA ALA A 17 -6.44 8.80 -5.93
C ALA A 17 -5.72 10.15 -5.85
N GLN A 18 -5.71 10.73 -4.66
CA GLN A 18 -4.86 11.87 -4.30
C GLN A 18 -3.65 11.31 -3.54
N PHE A 19 -2.52 11.22 -4.25
CA PHE A 19 -1.31 10.63 -3.72
C PHE A 19 -0.61 11.53 -2.69
N PRO A 20 0.25 10.95 -1.83
CA PRO A 20 1.07 11.72 -0.91
C PRO A 20 1.93 12.77 -1.61
N THR A 21 2.12 13.91 -0.96
CA THR A 21 3.00 14.97 -1.46
C THR A 21 4.47 14.77 -1.06
N LYS A 22 4.73 13.98 0.00
CA LYS A 22 6.06 13.61 0.43
C LYS A 22 6.67 12.63 -0.57
N PRO A 23 7.85 12.92 -1.13
CA PRO A 23 8.46 12.05 -2.13
C PRO A 23 9.11 10.82 -1.50
N ASP A 24 9.15 9.74 -2.27
CA ASP A 24 10.04 8.61 -2.02
C ASP A 24 11.46 8.91 -2.49
N VAL A 25 12.45 8.34 -1.80
CA VAL A 25 13.87 8.62 -2.07
C VAL A 25 14.65 7.33 -2.24
N TYR A 26 15.11 7.12 -3.48
CA TYR A 26 15.96 5.99 -3.86
C TYR A 26 17.35 6.47 -4.27
N VAL A 27 18.38 5.73 -3.86
CA VAL A 27 19.77 5.95 -4.31
C VAL A 27 20.36 4.60 -4.69
N LEU A 28 20.78 4.48 -5.94
CA LEU A 28 21.52 3.33 -6.45
C LEU A 28 22.83 3.84 -7.03
N GLN A 29 23.90 3.60 -6.31
CA GLN A 29 25.25 4.07 -6.63
C GLN A 29 26.29 3.11 -6.07
N ASP A 30 27.40 2.93 -6.78
CA ASP A 30 28.53 2.08 -6.38
C ASP A 30 28.10 0.66 -6.00
N GLY A 31 27.10 0.11 -6.74
CA GLY A 31 26.56 -1.22 -6.50
C GLY A 31 25.68 -1.36 -5.26
N MET A 32 25.35 -0.25 -4.58
CA MET A 32 24.47 -0.22 -3.41
C MET A 32 23.13 0.42 -3.73
N TYR A 33 22.05 -0.25 -3.36
CA TYR A 33 20.68 0.29 -3.39
C TYR A 33 20.25 0.72 -2.00
N HIS A 34 19.67 1.91 -1.92
CA HIS A 34 19.10 2.46 -0.71
C HIS A 34 17.68 2.97 -0.96
N CYS A 35 16.70 2.44 -0.22
CA CYS A 35 15.40 3.09 -0.05
C CYS A 35 15.45 3.86 1.28
N LYS A 36 15.57 5.19 1.19
CA LYS A 36 15.70 6.07 2.38
C LYS A 36 14.35 6.34 3.05
N THR A 37 13.24 6.17 2.33
CA THR A 37 11.87 6.40 2.81
C THR A 37 11.13 5.13 3.19
N CYS A 38 11.69 3.96 2.89
CA CYS A 38 11.20 2.68 3.43
C CYS A 38 11.26 2.68 4.98
N VAL A 39 10.33 2.00 5.64
CA VAL A 39 10.27 1.91 7.09
C VAL A 39 10.29 0.44 7.55
N PRO A 40 11.43 -0.01 8.09
CA PRO A 40 12.73 0.64 8.21
C PRO A 40 13.39 0.96 6.87
N ALA A 41 14.35 1.89 6.86
CA ALA A 41 15.13 2.19 5.66
C ALA A 41 15.93 0.96 5.22
N ILE A 42 16.07 0.77 3.90
CA ILE A 42 16.78 -0.36 3.30
C ILE A 42 18.10 0.10 2.70
N GLY A 43 19.15 -0.69 2.91
CA GLY A 43 20.44 -0.53 2.25
C GLY A 43 21.05 -1.91 1.96
N ILE A 44 21.13 -2.28 0.68
CA ILE A 44 21.59 -3.60 0.23
C ILE A 44 22.42 -3.47 -1.03
N LYS A 45 23.17 -4.54 -1.35
CA LYS A 45 23.85 -4.64 -2.65
C LYS A 45 22.85 -4.86 -3.77
N ALA A 46 23.09 -4.21 -4.91
CA ALA A 46 22.29 -4.37 -6.12
C ALA A 46 23.01 -5.33 -7.10
N ASP A 47 23.31 -6.53 -6.65
CA ASP A 47 24.05 -7.56 -7.40
C ASP A 47 23.16 -8.72 -7.89
N GLY A 48 21.83 -8.59 -7.70
CA GLY A 48 20.84 -9.61 -8.06
C GLY A 48 20.79 -10.79 -7.09
N GLN A 49 21.58 -10.77 -6.02
CA GLN A 49 21.58 -11.82 -5.01
C GLN A 49 20.65 -11.46 -3.85
N ASP A 50 20.12 -12.48 -3.19
CA ASP A 50 19.28 -12.34 -2.02
C ASP A 50 20.06 -11.68 -0.87
N GLN A 51 19.58 -10.55 -0.38
CA GLN A 51 20.13 -9.81 0.76
C GLN A 51 19.13 -9.84 1.92
N LYS A 52 19.59 -10.11 3.14
CA LYS A 52 18.73 -10.06 4.32
C LYS A 52 18.32 -8.63 4.63
N VAL A 53 17.01 -8.45 4.89
CA VAL A 53 16.43 -7.21 5.41
C VAL A 53 15.69 -7.51 6.71
N MET A 54 15.61 -6.54 7.61
CA MET A 54 15.01 -6.72 8.93
C MET A 54 13.94 -5.67 9.22
N GLY A 55 12.95 -6.06 10.02
CA GLY A 55 11.91 -5.14 10.48
C GLY A 55 10.77 -4.93 9.48
N HIS A 56 10.81 -5.61 8.34
CA HIS A 56 9.72 -5.60 7.35
C HIS A 56 8.78 -6.79 7.58
N PRO A 57 7.47 -6.57 7.79
CA PRO A 57 6.56 -7.67 8.11
C PRO A 57 6.32 -8.60 6.93
N TYR A 58 6.36 -8.09 5.70
CA TYR A 58 5.97 -8.82 4.49
C TYR A 58 7.11 -9.66 3.91
N PHE A 59 8.36 -9.25 4.10
CA PHE A 59 9.54 -9.95 3.56
C PHE A 59 10.72 -9.90 4.54
N ASP A 60 11.67 -10.80 4.38
CA ASP A 60 12.91 -10.88 5.17
C ASP A 60 14.16 -10.91 4.29
N THR A 61 13.95 -10.96 2.98
CA THR A 61 15.00 -11.00 1.96
C THR A 61 14.54 -10.18 0.76
N MET A 62 15.46 -9.39 0.21
CA MET A 62 15.26 -8.60 -1.00
C MET A 62 16.43 -8.77 -1.94
N SER A 63 16.20 -8.83 -3.23
CA SER A 63 17.23 -8.72 -4.25
C SER A 63 16.93 -7.61 -5.22
N ILE A 64 17.95 -6.83 -5.59
CA ILE A 64 17.89 -5.81 -6.63
C ILE A 64 18.83 -6.21 -7.75
N LYS A 65 18.28 -6.41 -8.94
CA LYS A 65 19.02 -6.74 -10.15
C LYS A 65 19.02 -5.54 -11.10
N LEU A 66 20.20 -5.11 -11.49
CA LEU A 66 20.40 -4.11 -12.56
C LEU A 66 20.12 -4.79 -13.90
N VAL A 67 19.14 -4.28 -14.64
CA VAL A 67 18.84 -4.75 -16.02
C VAL A 67 19.64 -3.93 -17.03
N ASP A 68 19.61 -2.63 -16.87
CA ASP A 68 20.36 -1.63 -17.65
C ASP A 68 20.55 -0.35 -16.82
N ASP A 69 21.05 0.73 -17.40
CA ASP A 69 21.34 2.03 -16.76
C ASP A 69 20.10 2.80 -16.29
N ARG A 70 18.88 2.32 -16.61
CA ARG A 70 17.60 2.95 -16.23
C ARG A 70 16.60 1.99 -15.58
N THR A 71 16.86 0.70 -15.59
CA THR A 71 15.90 -0.35 -15.21
C THR A 71 16.47 -1.24 -14.12
N ILE A 72 15.68 -1.50 -13.11
CA ILE A 72 15.94 -2.52 -12.10
C ILE A 72 14.78 -3.51 -12.00
N GLU A 73 15.09 -4.72 -11.57
CA GLU A 73 14.13 -5.73 -11.11
C GLU A 73 14.37 -5.98 -9.62
N GLU A 74 13.28 -6.04 -8.87
CA GLU A 74 13.26 -6.33 -7.43
C GLU A 74 12.51 -7.62 -7.19
N THR A 75 13.01 -8.43 -6.26
CA THR A 75 12.32 -9.64 -5.78
C THR A 75 12.42 -9.70 -4.28
N ASP A 76 11.25 -9.77 -3.64
CA ASP A 76 11.11 -9.92 -2.20
C ASP A 76 10.73 -11.36 -1.84
N LYS A 77 11.34 -11.87 -0.79
CA LYS A 77 11.06 -13.20 -0.29
C LYS A 77 10.74 -13.19 1.21
N LYS A 78 9.87 -14.12 1.61
CA LYS A 78 9.58 -14.42 3.01
C LYS A 78 9.85 -15.90 3.25
N ASN A 79 10.77 -16.21 4.16
CA ASN A 79 11.19 -17.60 4.42
C ASN A 79 11.60 -18.35 3.15
N GLY A 80 12.32 -17.69 2.24
CA GLY A 80 12.79 -18.24 0.96
C GLY A 80 11.74 -18.33 -0.16
N LYS A 81 10.46 -18.01 0.11
CA LYS A 81 9.39 -17.99 -0.88
C LYS A 81 9.24 -16.57 -1.43
N VAL A 82 9.12 -16.42 -2.76
CA VAL A 82 8.84 -15.13 -3.40
C VAL A 82 7.45 -14.66 -2.96
N VAL A 83 7.38 -13.43 -2.46
CA VAL A 83 6.15 -12.77 -2.01
C VAL A 83 5.84 -11.52 -2.82
N ALA A 84 6.85 -10.88 -3.42
CA ALA A 84 6.62 -9.79 -4.35
C ALA A 84 7.71 -9.73 -5.42
N THR A 85 7.37 -9.18 -6.56
CA THR A 85 8.32 -8.80 -7.62
C THR A 85 7.92 -7.45 -8.17
N SER A 86 8.91 -6.65 -8.56
CA SER A 86 8.66 -5.41 -9.28
C SER A 86 9.71 -5.16 -10.36
N LYS A 87 9.32 -4.40 -11.36
CA LYS A 87 10.20 -3.81 -12.35
C LYS A 87 10.00 -2.31 -12.35
N THR A 88 11.09 -1.58 -12.21
CA THR A 88 11.09 -0.11 -12.12
C THR A 88 12.07 0.48 -13.12
N TRP A 89 11.63 1.48 -13.87
CA TRP A 89 12.50 2.11 -14.88
C TRP A 89 12.25 3.61 -14.99
N ALA A 90 13.32 4.35 -15.23
CA ALA A 90 13.26 5.79 -15.48
C ALA A 90 12.98 6.05 -16.99
N SER A 91 12.17 7.06 -17.29
CA SER A 91 11.95 7.55 -18.65
C SER A 91 13.25 8.05 -19.30
N ALA A 92 13.26 8.14 -20.65
CA ALA A 92 14.44 8.59 -21.40
C ALA A 92 14.88 10.00 -21.00
N ASP A 93 13.96 10.89 -20.69
CA ASP A 93 14.21 12.25 -20.22
C ASP A 93 14.53 12.34 -18.73
N GLY A 94 14.39 11.22 -18.01
CA GLY A 94 14.66 11.10 -16.57
C GLY A 94 13.62 11.79 -15.68
N ASN A 95 12.47 12.21 -16.21
CA ASN A 95 11.47 12.97 -15.45
C ASN A 95 10.38 12.09 -14.83
N LYS A 96 10.24 10.86 -15.31
CA LYS A 96 9.27 9.88 -14.78
C LYS A 96 9.97 8.60 -14.36
N LEU A 97 9.43 7.98 -13.34
CA LEU A 97 9.74 6.62 -12.91
C LEU A 97 8.49 5.77 -13.10
N MET A 98 8.56 4.76 -13.93
CA MET A 98 7.49 3.82 -14.15
C MET A 98 7.77 2.56 -13.35
N PHE A 99 6.72 1.91 -12.89
CA PHE A 99 6.82 0.62 -12.19
C PHE A 99 5.66 -0.30 -12.54
N GLU A 100 5.95 -1.59 -12.50
CA GLU A 100 4.95 -2.65 -12.47
C GLU A 100 5.31 -3.62 -11.35
N PHE A 101 4.30 -4.17 -10.69
CA PHE A 101 4.49 -5.09 -9.57
C PHE A 101 3.53 -6.27 -9.60
N THR A 102 3.95 -7.33 -8.93
CA THR A 102 3.13 -8.48 -8.57
C THR A 102 3.35 -8.74 -7.09
N ASP A 103 2.27 -8.69 -6.31
CA ASP A 103 2.26 -9.00 -4.88
C ASP A 103 1.57 -10.36 -4.67
N SER A 104 2.32 -11.32 -4.19
CA SER A 104 1.90 -12.68 -3.86
C SER A 104 2.07 -12.97 -2.37
N SER A 105 2.07 -11.93 -1.52
CA SER A 105 2.28 -12.04 -0.07
C SER A 105 1.17 -12.84 0.62
N ASP A 106 -0.05 -12.83 0.05
CA ASP A 106 -1.12 -13.73 0.45
C ASP A 106 -1.06 -15.04 -0.36
N SER A 107 -0.74 -16.14 0.32
CA SER A 107 -0.59 -17.45 -0.34
C SER A 107 -1.92 -18.13 -0.70
N ASN A 108 -3.05 -17.58 -0.26
CA ASN A 108 -4.38 -18.15 -0.43
C ASN A 108 -5.23 -17.38 -1.47
N ALA A 109 -4.69 -16.33 -2.04
CA ALA A 109 -5.36 -15.50 -3.02
C ALA A 109 -4.55 -15.41 -4.32
N ASP A 110 -5.21 -15.00 -5.40
CA ASP A 110 -4.51 -14.62 -6.63
C ASP A 110 -3.63 -13.40 -6.38
N PRO A 111 -2.45 -13.32 -7.01
CA PRO A 111 -1.57 -12.17 -6.86
C PRO A 111 -2.25 -10.84 -7.22
N VAL A 112 -1.98 -9.80 -6.45
CA VAL A 112 -2.34 -8.44 -6.83
C VAL A 112 -1.29 -7.91 -7.79
N THR A 113 -1.71 -7.42 -8.93
CA THR A 113 -0.82 -6.81 -9.92
C THR A 113 -1.17 -5.35 -10.14
N GLY A 114 -0.17 -4.54 -10.46
CA GLY A 114 -0.41 -3.13 -10.75
C GLY A 114 0.70 -2.48 -11.53
N LYS A 115 0.39 -1.28 -12.07
CA LYS A 115 1.32 -0.41 -12.79
C LYS A 115 1.06 1.03 -12.43
N GLY A 116 2.12 1.81 -12.38
CA GLY A 116 2.00 3.22 -12.08
C GLY A 116 3.21 4.02 -12.48
N GLU A 117 3.13 5.31 -12.22
CA GLU A 117 4.22 6.24 -12.47
C GLU A 117 4.38 7.25 -11.32
N GLU A 118 5.60 7.68 -11.17
CA GLU A 118 6.00 8.77 -10.28
C GLU A 118 6.67 9.88 -11.10
N THR A 119 6.57 11.09 -10.61
CA THR A 119 7.24 12.25 -11.19
C THR A 119 8.45 12.62 -10.36
N ARG A 120 9.57 12.93 -11.01
CA ARG A 120 10.81 13.33 -10.35
C ARG A 120 10.66 14.66 -9.64
N VAL A 121 11.01 14.70 -8.35
CA VAL A 121 11.08 15.90 -7.54
C VAL A 121 12.51 16.43 -7.48
N ALA A 122 13.48 15.54 -7.33
CA ALA A 122 14.90 15.89 -7.32
C ALA A 122 15.74 14.76 -7.93
N LYS A 123 16.84 15.12 -8.59
CA LYS A 123 17.83 14.18 -9.09
C LYS A 123 18.59 13.52 -7.96
N GLY A 124 19.05 12.29 -8.18
CA GLY A 124 20.00 11.61 -7.32
C GLY A 124 21.40 12.20 -7.40
N PRO A 125 22.35 11.64 -6.65
CA PRO A 125 23.76 12.03 -6.73
C PRO A 125 24.33 11.93 -8.15
N VAL A 126 25.31 12.76 -8.45
CA VAL A 126 26.00 12.69 -9.74
C VAL A 126 26.65 11.32 -9.93
N GLY A 127 26.48 10.72 -11.09
CA GLY A 127 27.00 9.38 -11.41
C GLY A 127 26.18 8.22 -10.85
N SER A 128 25.07 8.48 -10.17
CA SER A 128 24.17 7.43 -9.72
C SER A 128 23.27 6.90 -10.86
N HIS A 129 22.74 5.69 -10.69
CA HIS A 129 21.81 5.08 -11.63
C HIS A 129 20.56 5.94 -11.83
N ALA A 130 19.94 5.87 -13.00
CA ALA A 130 18.85 6.77 -13.39
C ALA A 130 17.60 6.71 -12.48
N ILE A 131 17.36 5.60 -11.76
CA ILE A 131 16.28 5.51 -10.78
C ILE A 131 16.56 6.32 -9.52
N SER A 132 17.81 6.76 -9.30
CA SER A 132 18.16 7.55 -8.12
C SER A 132 17.52 8.91 -8.15
N GLY A 133 17.00 9.34 -6.99
CA GLY A 133 16.38 10.63 -6.83
C GLY A 133 15.25 10.64 -5.81
N SER A 134 14.51 11.74 -5.83
CA SER A 134 13.26 11.86 -5.08
C SER A 134 12.10 11.85 -6.06
N TRP A 135 11.10 11.03 -5.76
CA TRP A 135 10.01 10.74 -6.67
C TRP A 135 8.67 10.90 -5.95
N ARG A 136 7.68 11.41 -6.63
CA ARG A 136 6.32 11.55 -6.11
C ARG A 136 5.36 10.74 -6.96
N ALA A 137 4.58 9.88 -6.30
CA ALA A 137 3.50 9.16 -6.97
C ALA A 137 2.59 10.16 -7.70
N SER A 138 2.35 9.91 -8.98
CA SER A 138 1.58 10.81 -9.85
C SER A 138 0.40 10.11 -10.52
N LYS A 139 0.48 8.80 -10.70
CA LYS A 139 -0.58 8.03 -11.34
C LYS A 139 -0.47 6.55 -10.99
N MET A 140 -1.61 5.93 -10.70
CA MET A 140 -1.78 4.49 -10.77
C MET A 140 -2.54 4.18 -12.07
N GLU A 141 -1.90 3.45 -12.97
CA GLU A 141 -2.48 3.12 -14.29
C GLU A 141 -3.47 1.96 -14.19
N SER A 142 -3.10 0.94 -13.43
CA SER A 142 -3.92 -0.24 -13.19
C SER A 142 -3.58 -0.89 -11.86
N VAL A 143 -4.58 -1.51 -11.26
CA VAL A 143 -4.46 -2.50 -10.18
C VAL A 143 -5.48 -3.58 -10.45
N SER A 144 -5.14 -4.84 -10.25
CA SER A 144 -6.08 -5.95 -10.40
C SER A 144 -7.23 -5.83 -9.38
N ASP A 145 -8.41 -6.31 -9.75
CA ASP A 145 -9.64 -6.12 -8.97
C ASP A 145 -9.56 -6.67 -7.54
N ASN A 146 -8.82 -7.76 -7.34
CA ASN A 146 -8.60 -8.33 -6.01
C ASN A 146 -7.84 -7.41 -5.04
N GLY A 147 -7.07 -6.46 -5.54
CA GLY A 147 -6.44 -5.41 -4.73
C GLY A 147 -7.32 -4.17 -4.49
N LEU A 148 -8.52 -4.11 -5.10
CA LEU A 148 -9.38 -2.92 -5.05
C LEU A 148 -10.73 -3.16 -4.37
N VAL A 149 -11.16 -4.43 -4.24
CA VAL A 149 -12.51 -4.76 -3.80
C VAL A 149 -12.52 -5.22 -2.35
N PHE A 150 -13.41 -4.63 -1.56
CA PHE A 150 -13.68 -5.04 -0.19
C PHE A 150 -15.18 -4.99 0.10
N THR A 151 -15.60 -5.75 1.12
CA THR A 151 -17.01 -5.83 1.54
C THR A 151 -17.14 -5.46 3.00
N TYR A 152 -18.08 -4.60 3.29
CA TYR A 152 -18.53 -4.30 4.65
C TYR A 152 -19.89 -4.95 4.93
N LYS A 153 -20.02 -5.52 6.13
CA LYS A 153 -21.28 -6.03 6.68
C LYS A 153 -21.44 -5.54 8.11
N VAL A 154 -22.47 -4.75 8.34
CA VAL A 154 -22.83 -4.26 9.68
C VAL A 154 -23.91 -5.15 10.27
N ALA A 155 -23.69 -5.66 11.47
CA ALA A 155 -24.65 -6.46 12.22
C ALA A 155 -24.69 -5.98 13.68
N GLY A 156 -25.81 -5.36 14.05
CA GLY A 156 -25.92 -4.74 15.38
C GLY A 156 -24.94 -3.59 15.57
N ASP A 157 -24.06 -3.75 16.55
CA ASP A 157 -23.01 -2.81 16.92
C ASP A 157 -21.63 -3.15 16.30
N SER A 158 -21.58 -4.11 15.38
CA SER A 158 -20.33 -4.63 14.85
C SER A 158 -20.26 -4.50 13.34
N LEU A 159 -19.05 -4.26 12.81
CA LEU A 159 -18.68 -4.25 11.40
C LEU A 159 -17.76 -5.43 11.11
N THR A 160 -18.10 -6.21 10.08
CA THR A 160 -17.18 -7.16 9.46
C THR A 160 -16.68 -6.60 8.13
N MET A 161 -15.37 -6.58 7.97
CA MET A 161 -14.69 -6.30 6.70
C MET A 161 -14.10 -7.59 6.15
N THR A 162 -14.19 -7.79 4.83
CA THR A 162 -13.47 -8.81 4.07
C THR A 162 -13.01 -8.24 2.76
N ASN A 163 -11.89 -8.69 2.23
CA ASN A 163 -11.43 -8.37 0.89
C ASN A 163 -11.09 -9.64 0.09
N LEU A 164 -10.77 -9.49 -1.18
CA LEU A 164 -10.48 -10.61 -2.07
C LEU A 164 -9.08 -11.20 -1.87
N THR A 165 -8.20 -10.54 -1.11
CA THR A 165 -6.88 -11.07 -0.73
C THR A 165 -6.92 -11.86 0.58
N GLY A 166 -8.10 -12.14 1.15
CA GLY A 166 -8.26 -12.98 2.34
C GLY A 166 -8.12 -12.24 3.66
N GLN A 167 -7.88 -10.95 3.63
CA GLN A 167 -7.80 -10.12 4.84
C GLN A 167 -9.20 -9.89 5.40
N SER A 168 -9.32 -9.85 6.73
CA SER A 168 -10.62 -9.66 7.39
C SER A 168 -10.51 -9.23 8.84
N TYR A 169 -11.56 -8.58 9.31
CA TYR A 169 -11.78 -8.35 10.74
C TYR A 169 -13.28 -8.28 11.07
N THR A 170 -13.61 -8.44 12.34
CA THR A 170 -14.91 -8.06 12.90
C THR A 170 -14.65 -7.23 14.13
N ALA A 171 -15.04 -5.96 14.10
CA ALA A 171 -14.81 -5.00 15.16
C ALA A 171 -16.12 -4.35 15.62
N LYS A 172 -16.22 -3.98 16.89
CA LYS A 172 -17.31 -3.15 17.39
C LYS A 172 -17.17 -1.73 16.84
N LEU A 173 -18.30 -1.08 16.63
CA LEU A 173 -18.38 0.29 16.13
C LEU A 173 -18.17 1.36 17.24
N ASP A 174 -17.69 0.96 18.40
CA ASP A 174 -17.42 1.82 19.55
C ASP A 174 -15.94 2.22 19.72
N GLY A 175 -15.07 1.69 18.85
CA GLY A 175 -13.62 1.92 18.90
C GLY A 175 -12.86 0.87 19.72
N THR A 176 -13.52 -0.18 20.21
CA THR A 176 -12.83 -1.32 20.84
C THR A 176 -11.96 -2.03 19.82
N GLU A 177 -10.71 -2.32 20.23
CA GLU A 177 -9.75 -3.02 19.37
C GLU A 177 -10.17 -4.47 19.12
N ALA A 178 -10.00 -4.92 17.89
CA ALA A 178 -10.23 -6.28 17.43
C ALA A 178 -9.02 -6.79 16.62
N PRO A 179 -8.81 -8.12 16.52
CA PRO A 179 -7.75 -8.69 15.70
C PRO A 179 -8.00 -8.42 14.21
N TYR A 180 -6.98 -7.99 13.51
CA TYR A 180 -6.92 -8.00 12.04
C TYR A 180 -6.31 -9.32 11.58
N LYS A 181 -6.89 -9.97 10.57
CA LYS A 181 -6.47 -11.29 10.08
C LYS A 181 -6.01 -11.20 8.63
N GLY A 182 -5.01 -12.00 8.26
CA GLY A 182 -4.55 -12.14 6.88
C GLY A 182 -3.54 -11.07 6.44
N ASP A 183 -3.12 -10.16 7.33
CA ASP A 183 -2.12 -9.14 7.03
C ASP A 183 -1.00 -9.16 8.09
N PRO A 184 0.24 -9.53 7.73
CA PRO A 184 1.35 -9.52 8.68
C PRO A 184 1.78 -8.12 9.10
N GLY A 185 1.38 -7.10 8.34
CA GLY A 185 1.66 -5.69 8.61
C GLY A 185 0.68 -5.02 9.56
N THR A 186 -0.54 -5.60 9.72
CA THR A 186 -1.61 -5.07 10.56
C THR A 186 -2.10 -6.16 11.51
N THR A 187 -1.90 -5.96 12.82
CA THR A 187 -2.24 -6.98 13.82
C THR A 187 -3.54 -6.68 14.58
N GLY A 188 -3.97 -5.44 14.57
CA GLY A 188 -5.18 -4.99 15.25
C GLY A 188 -5.86 -3.84 14.53
N VAL A 189 -7.16 -3.74 14.73
CA VAL A 189 -7.99 -2.67 14.17
C VAL A 189 -9.00 -2.20 15.23
N SER A 190 -9.32 -0.91 15.22
CA SER A 190 -10.48 -0.40 15.92
C SER A 190 -11.33 0.43 14.99
N VAL A 191 -12.66 0.23 15.04
CA VAL A 191 -13.61 0.95 14.18
C VAL A 191 -14.54 1.76 15.07
N LYS A 192 -14.65 3.05 14.80
CA LYS A 192 -15.54 3.95 15.50
C LYS A 192 -16.55 4.58 14.54
N LYS A 193 -17.82 4.35 14.81
CA LYS A 193 -18.88 5.08 14.12
C LYS A 193 -18.92 6.50 14.66
N LEU A 194 -18.67 7.48 13.79
CA LEU A 194 -18.68 8.89 14.17
C LEU A 194 -20.06 9.53 13.91
N ASP A 195 -20.77 9.08 12.86
CA ASP A 195 -22.07 9.57 12.45
C ASP A 195 -22.80 8.48 11.62
N THR A 196 -23.99 8.77 11.14
CA THR A 196 -24.76 7.88 10.25
C THR A 196 -24.02 7.54 8.95
N ASN A 197 -23.20 8.46 8.44
CA ASN A 197 -22.45 8.35 7.19
C ASN A 197 -20.93 8.47 7.37
N LYS A 198 -20.41 8.41 8.62
CA LYS A 198 -18.97 8.54 8.89
C LYS A 198 -18.47 7.47 9.83
N MET A 199 -17.34 6.88 9.49
CA MET A 199 -16.58 5.96 10.34
C MET A 199 -15.09 6.35 10.35
N GLU A 200 -14.42 5.99 11.43
CA GLU A 200 -12.96 6.04 11.55
C GLU A 200 -12.45 4.64 11.86
N GLU A 201 -11.50 4.20 11.10
CA GLU A 201 -10.76 2.95 11.29
C GLU A 201 -9.33 3.30 11.68
N THR A 202 -8.83 2.67 12.73
CA THR A 202 -7.45 2.82 13.20
C THR A 202 -6.76 1.49 13.17
N ASP A 203 -5.75 1.37 12.31
CA ASP A 203 -4.95 0.17 12.17
C ASP A 203 -3.73 0.21 13.08
N LYS A 204 -3.40 -0.95 13.62
CA LYS A 204 -2.28 -1.11 14.53
C LYS A 204 -1.40 -2.28 14.16
N ARG A 205 -0.10 -2.12 14.43
CA ARG A 205 0.89 -3.20 14.43
C ARG A 205 1.49 -3.29 15.82
N ASP A 206 1.32 -4.45 16.46
CA ASP A 206 1.85 -4.70 17.81
C ASP A 206 1.48 -3.58 18.82
N GLY A 207 0.21 -3.16 18.80
CA GLY A 207 -0.34 -2.11 19.64
C GLY A 207 0.00 -0.67 19.26
N LYS A 208 0.85 -0.46 18.24
CA LYS A 208 1.20 0.88 17.72
C LYS A 208 0.30 1.24 16.54
N VAL A 209 -0.26 2.45 16.56
CA VAL A 209 -1.03 2.99 15.44
C VAL A 209 -0.13 3.18 14.23
N ILE A 210 -0.50 2.57 13.09
CA ILE A 210 0.20 2.67 11.81
C ILE A 210 -0.58 3.47 10.78
N SER A 211 -1.92 3.45 10.83
CA SER A 211 -2.75 4.29 9.97
C SER A 211 -4.08 4.67 10.63
N ILE A 212 -4.70 5.74 10.14
CA ILE A 212 -6.07 6.14 10.48
C ILE A 212 -6.79 6.44 9.18
N ALA A 213 -7.87 5.70 8.89
CA ALA A 213 -8.72 5.92 7.73
C ALA A 213 -10.05 6.53 8.16
N ARG A 214 -10.44 7.65 7.55
CA ARG A 214 -11.75 8.27 7.74
C ARG A 214 -12.60 8.06 6.51
N MET A 215 -13.70 7.38 6.69
CA MET A 215 -14.65 7.02 5.64
C MET A 215 -15.90 7.91 5.74
N THR A 216 -16.26 8.52 4.63
CA THR A 216 -17.46 9.35 4.53
C THR A 216 -18.29 8.93 3.34
N LEU A 217 -19.53 8.50 3.57
CA LEU A 217 -20.47 8.16 2.51
C LEU A 217 -21.07 9.42 1.87
N SER A 218 -21.28 9.37 0.55
CA SER A 218 -22.09 10.33 -0.16
C SER A 218 -23.56 10.28 0.31
N ALA A 219 -24.32 11.34 0.05
CA ALA A 219 -25.71 11.45 0.47
C ALA A 219 -26.61 10.34 -0.12
N ASP A 220 -26.31 9.86 -1.32
CA ASP A 220 -27.01 8.77 -1.99
C ASP A 220 -26.50 7.37 -1.62
N GLY A 221 -25.44 7.28 -0.79
CA GLY A 221 -24.83 6.04 -0.33
C GLY A 221 -24.11 5.24 -1.41
N LYS A 222 -23.84 5.83 -2.60
CA LYS A 222 -23.22 5.12 -3.74
C LYS A 222 -21.72 5.30 -3.84
N SER A 223 -21.16 6.25 -3.14
CA SER A 223 -19.71 6.44 -3.06
C SER A 223 -19.26 6.67 -1.63
N MET A 224 -18.01 6.36 -1.38
CA MET A 224 -17.35 6.53 -0.09
C MET A 224 -15.99 7.17 -0.30
N THR A 225 -15.79 8.35 0.29
CA THR A 225 -14.46 8.96 0.37
C THR A 225 -13.70 8.32 1.53
N ILE A 226 -12.47 7.92 1.28
CA ILE A 226 -11.56 7.31 2.26
C ILE A 226 -10.32 8.21 2.34
N ALA A 227 -10.18 8.93 3.45
CA ALA A 227 -9.01 9.75 3.75
C ALA A 227 -8.10 9.00 4.73
N VAL A 228 -6.89 8.69 4.30
CA VAL A 228 -5.92 7.91 5.08
C VAL A 228 -4.80 8.82 5.58
N ASP A 229 -4.51 8.72 6.87
CA ASP A 229 -3.36 9.32 7.56
C ASP A 229 -2.41 8.18 7.92
N ASP A 230 -1.40 7.95 7.08
CA ASP A 230 -0.36 6.94 7.28
C ASP A 230 0.65 7.44 8.30
N LYS A 231 0.54 6.93 9.52
CA LYS A 231 1.41 7.29 10.64
C LYS A 231 2.80 6.67 10.53
N LEU A 232 2.91 5.56 9.78
CA LEU A 232 4.18 4.86 9.59
C LEU A 232 5.13 5.68 8.71
N HIS A 233 4.62 6.24 7.60
CA HIS A 233 5.42 7.03 6.64
C HIS A 233 5.26 8.56 6.84
N GLY A 234 4.30 8.98 7.69
CA GLY A 234 3.98 10.40 7.90
C GLY A 234 3.44 11.05 6.63
N THR A 235 2.49 10.38 5.97
CA THR A 235 1.87 10.81 4.71
C THR A 235 0.36 10.76 4.80
N THR A 236 -0.31 11.46 3.89
CA THR A 236 -1.76 11.41 3.76
C THR A 236 -2.14 11.10 2.32
N MET A 237 -3.23 10.38 2.13
CA MET A 237 -3.81 10.11 0.81
C MET A 237 -5.34 10.13 0.88
N GLN A 238 -5.99 10.29 -0.26
CA GLN A 238 -7.44 10.18 -0.36
C GLN A 238 -7.84 9.35 -1.58
N LEU A 239 -8.87 8.54 -1.41
CA LEU A 239 -9.44 7.66 -2.41
C LEU A 239 -10.96 7.79 -2.42
N THR A 240 -11.59 7.40 -3.51
CA THR A 240 -13.04 7.16 -3.56
C THR A 240 -13.29 5.69 -3.87
N ALA A 241 -14.18 5.06 -3.12
CA ALA A 241 -14.71 3.74 -3.44
C ALA A 241 -16.17 3.86 -3.91
N LEU A 242 -16.52 3.08 -4.92
CA LEU A 242 -17.86 3.03 -5.49
C LEU A 242 -18.55 1.74 -5.07
N LYS A 243 -19.81 1.85 -4.69
CA LYS A 243 -20.64 0.70 -4.33
C LYS A 243 -20.94 -0.12 -5.57
N GLN A 244 -20.79 -1.44 -5.47
CA GLN A 244 -21.01 -2.41 -6.55
C GLN A 244 -22.44 -2.96 -6.53
#